data_dd6a66ca24f13f888165f55b26b6fe86
#
_entry.id   dd6a66ca24f13f888165f55b26b6fe86
#
_cell.length_a   1.000
_cell.length_b   1.000
_cell.length_c   1.000
_cell.angle_alpha   90.00
_cell.angle_beta   90.00
_cell.angle_gamma   90.00
#
_symmetry.space_group_name_H-M   'P 1'
#
loop_
_entity.id
_entity.type
_entity.pdbx_description
1 polymer ?
#
loop_
_entity_poly.entity_id
_entity_poly.type
_entity_poly.pdbx_seq_one_letter_code
_entity_poly.pdbx_strand_id
1 'polypeptide(L)'
;MQRSLKFVKYLSRLGNEVLVVSKDASKDLKDDSLLNDVPENVRVIRLKAHDINNSGLIKKVYAKFFALPDAEVFWYKFNKKEIEKIALEFNPDVIYTTSYPYSAHLFGLYLKEKFPKMKWIVDYRDEWTNNPFHLDSFSSRIKMKLSKKTELEINYKCDYFITNTRFMLDNFIADLPELKGKSTYIPNGYDEEDFLGIYPKEKSDKFTFIHTGALYGRRNLHEFLSALKELIDEGKIDKGDIRINIAGNVKDSQIEEYKKTYNLEKEINYLSYLAHEESIRKLLEADVLLLLIGKGKGSENFYTGKVFEYLRAYKNILAIVPKHGAAGELIEETKTGIVAEPGETREIKNAIMKLYENYKSENNYYGDKELIKKYSREAQAEELNNIINKILEE
;
A
#
# COMPACT_ATOMS: atom_id res chain seq x y z
N MET A 1 8.47 1.11 -1.11
CA MET A 1 9.43 1.68 -2.09
C MET A 1 8.73 2.48 -3.18
N GLN A 2 7.76 1.97 -3.92
CA GLN A 2 7.08 2.70 -5.02
C GLN A 2 6.57 4.12 -4.64
N ARG A 3 5.87 4.31 -3.50
CA ARG A 3 5.36 5.63 -3.08
C ARG A 3 6.45 6.71 -3.04
N SER A 4 7.56 6.44 -2.34
CA SER A 4 8.66 7.41 -2.22
C SER A 4 9.31 7.70 -3.58
N LEU A 5 9.49 6.67 -4.40
CA LEU A 5 10.05 6.80 -5.75
C LEU A 5 9.17 7.68 -6.64
N LYS A 6 7.85 7.45 -6.64
CA LYS A 6 6.92 8.25 -7.45
C LYS A 6 6.82 9.70 -6.94
N PHE A 7 6.88 9.95 -5.62
CA PHE A 7 7.00 11.31 -5.11
C PHE A 7 8.29 11.99 -5.58
N VAL A 8 9.42 11.32 -5.52
CA VAL A 8 10.70 11.85 -6.04
C VAL A 8 10.59 12.22 -7.51
N LYS A 9 10.03 11.30 -8.33
CA LYS A 9 9.82 11.50 -9.77
C LYS A 9 8.99 12.75 -10.07
N TYR A 10 7.81 12.84 -9.48
CA TYR A 10 6.87 13.90 -9.81
C TYR A 10 7.23 15.23 -9.14
N LEU A 11 7.76 15.25 -7.90
CA LEU A 11 8.26 16.48 -7.28
C LEU A 11 9.41 17.09 -8.08
N SER A 12 10.32 16.27 -8.61
CA SER A 12 11.37 16.74 -9.51
C SER A 12 10.80 17.33 -10.81
N ARG A 13 9.75 16.74 -11.39
CA ARG A 13 9.03 17.27 -12.56
C ARG A 13 8.31 18.60 -12.27
N LEU A 14 7.88 18.80 -11.02
CA LEU A 14 7.27 20.05 -10.55
C LEU A 14 8.30 21.15 -10.25
N GLY A 15 9.58 20.91 -10.53
CA GLY A 15 10.65 21.91 -10.41
C GLY A 15 11.36 21.91 -9.05
N ASN A 16 11.09 20.94 -8.18
CA ASN A 16 11.83 20.84 -6.93
C ASN A 16 13.21 20.22 -7.16
N GLU A 17 14.23 20.74 -6.49
CA GLU A 17 15.52 20.07 -6.37
C GLU A 17 15.43 18.99 -5.29
N VAL A 18 15.59 17.71 -5.68
CA VAL A 18 15.37 16.58 -4.80
C VAL A 18 16.66 15.82 -4.52
N LEU A 19 16.99 15.67 -3.24
CA LEU A 19 18.04 14.81 -2.74
C LEU A 19 17.43 13.62 -1.97
N VAL A 20 17.72 12.42 -2.39
CA VAL A 20 17.28 11.19 -1.72
C VAL A 20 18.41 10.62 -0.87
N VAL A 21 18.14 10.38 0.40
CA VAL A 21 19.03 9.61 1.27
C VAL A 21 18.39 8.28 1.63
N SER A 22 19.04 7.20 1.31
CA SER A 22 18.54 5.85 1.55
C SER A 22 19.60 4.94 2.18
N LYS A 23 19.14 3.82 2.75
CA LYS A 23 20.03 2.73 3.16
C LYS A 23 20.60 2.03 1.91
N ASP A 24 21.88 1.68 1.93
CA ASP A 24 22.46 0.79 0.94
C ASP A 24 21.89 -0.63 1.12
N ALA A 25 21.07 -1.02 0.17
CA ALA A 25 20.38 -2.32 0.11
C ALA A 25 21.08 -3.28 -0.85
N SER A 26 22.39 -3.16 -1.04
CA SER A 26 23.16 -3.97 -2.02
C SER A 26 23.03 -5.49 -1.82
N LYS A 27 22.63 -5.93 -0.63
CA LYS A 27 22.45 -7.34 -0.26
C LYS A 27 20.97 -7.79 -0.23
N ASP A 28 20.02 -6.89 -0.45
CA ASP A 28 18.59 -7.18 -0.42
C ASP A 28 18.11 -7.57 -1.83
N LEU A 29 16.91 -8.17 -1.91
CA LEU A 29 16.22 -8.40 -3.18
C LEU A 29 15.99 -7.05 -3.88
N LYS A 30 16.48 -6.90 -5.10
CA LYS A 30 16.38 -5.70 -5.91
C LYS A 30 15.44 -5.93 -7.06
N ASP A 31 14.63 -4.92 -7.32
CA ASP A 31 13.95 -4.73 -8.59
C ASP A 31 14.61 -3.54 -9.29
N ASP A 32 15.55 -3.85 -10.16
CA ASP A 32 16.34 -2.82 -10.86
C ASP A 32 15.47 -2.03 -11.87
N SER A 33 14.30 -2.55 -12.25
CA SER A 33 13.37 -1.83 -13.14
C SER A 33 12.85 -0.53 -12.51
N LEU A 34 12.75 -0.48 -11.18
CA LEU A 34 12.37 0.71 -10.44
C LEU A 34 13.39 1.86 -10.54
N LEU A 35 14.65 1.56 -10.87
CA LEU A 35 15.68 2.59 -11.04
C LEU A 35 15.42 3.47 -12.26
N ASN A 36 14.71 2.95 -13.26
CA ASN A 36 14.35 3.70 -14.46
C ASN A 36 13.40 4.87 -14.18
N ASP A 37 12.70 4.83 -13.06
CA ASP A 37 11.80 5.90 -12.60
C ASP A 37 12.51 7.03 -11.85
N VAL A 38 13.80 6.88 -11.52
CA VAL A 38 14.57 7.93 -10.86
C VAL A 38 15.02 8.95 -11.91
N PRO A 39 14.58 10.21 -11.84
CA PRO A 39 15.01 11.23 -12.80
C PRO A 39 16.52 11.47 -12.73
N GLU A 40 17.15 11.76 -13.88
CA GLU A 40 18.60 11.98 -13.96
C GLU A 40 19.11 13.14 -13.11
N ASN A 41 18.28 14.16 -12.90
CA ASN A 41 18.58 15.32 -12.07
C ASN A 41 18.42 15.07 -10.57
N VAL A 42 17.98 13.89 -10.14
CA VAL A 42 17.83 13.51 -8.74
C VAL A 42 19.10 12.87 -8.21
N ARG A 43 19.68 13.49 -7.20
CA ARG A 43 20.85 12.94 -6.50
C ARG A 43 20.42 11.91 -5.47
N VAL A 44 20.97 10.70 -5.53
CA VAL A 44 20.69 9.61 -4.56
C VAL A 44 21.97 9.28 -3.79
N ILE A 45 21.94 9.45 -2.47
CA ILE A 45 23.02 9.06 -1.56
C ILE A 45 22.61 7.79 -0.81
N ARG A 46 23.40 6.74 -0.94
CA ARG A 46 23.18 5.48 -0.22
C ARG A 46 24.13 5.38 0.96
N LEU A 47 23.55 5.46 2.16
CA LEU A 47 24.32 5.34 3.40
C LEU A 47 24.51 3.86 3.77
N LYS A 48 25.70 3.55 4.28
CA LYS A 48 26.09 2.19 4.64
C LYS A 48 25.08 1.53 5.58
N ALA A 49 24.62 0.35 5.17
CA ALA A 49 23.82 -0.50 6.03
C ALA A 49 24.66 -1.06 7.18
N HIS A 50 24.19 -0.92 8.40
CA HIS A 50 24.79 -1.55 9.57
C HIS A 50 23.88 -2.70 10.00
N ASP A 51 23.98 -3.82 9.24
CA ASP A 51 23.16 -5.01 9.49
C ASP A 51 23.72 -5.81 10.67
N ILE A 52 22.96 -5.84 11.76
CA ILE A 52 23.30 -6.64 12.96
C ILE A 52 22.88 -8.10 12.80
N ASN A 53 22.02 -8.43 11.85
CA ASN A 53 21.56 -9.80 11.63
C ASN A 53 22.69 -10.77 11.22
N ASN A 54 23.79 -10.23 10.66
CA ASN A 54 25.00 -11.00 10.31
C ASN A 54 26.05 -11.05 11.44
N SER A 55 25.76 -10.51 12.60
CA SER A 55 26.67 -10.53 13.74
C SER A 55 26.21 -11.57 14.77
N GLY A 56 27.18 -12.20 15.49
CA GLY A 56 26.98 -13.35 16.37
C GLY A 56 25.81 -13.27 17.36
N LEU A 57 25.50 -14.40 17.96
CA LEU A 57 24.28 -14.66 18.75
C LEU A 57 23.95 -13.56 19.80
N ILE A 58 24.99 -13.03 20.48
CA ILE A 58 24.87 -11.99 21.51
C ILE A 58 24.31 -10.68 20.90
N LYS A 59 24.77 -10.28 19.72
CA LYS A 59 24.27 -9.07 19.05
C LYS A 59 22.87 -9.26 18.51
N LYS A 60 22.47 -10.47 18.09
CA LYS A 60 21.09 -10.79 17.72
C LYS A 60 20.13 -10.66 18.90
N VAL A 61 20.52 -11.17 20.08
CA VAL A 61 19.74 -11.04 21.31
C VAL A 61 19.63 -9.56 21.71
N TYR A 62 20.74 -8.82 21.67
CA TYR A 62 20.75 -7.38 21.93
C TYR A 62 19.81 -6.62 20.96
N ALA A 63 19.89 -6.87 19.67
CA ALA A 63 19.02 -6.27 18.67
C ALA A 63 17.54 -6.61 18.91
N LYS A 64 17.24 -7.84 19.32
CA LYS A 64 15.86 -8.25 19.61
C LYS A 64 15.21 -7.44 20.73
N PHE A 65 15.97 -7.00 21.72
CA PHE A 65 15.45 -6.25 22.89
C PHE A 65 15.66 -4.73 22.79
N PHE A 66 16.71 -4.26 22.14
CA PHE A 66 17.16 -2.85 22.15
C PHE A 66 17.06 -2.16 20.79
N ALA A 67 16.67 -2.85 19.72
CA ALA A 67 16.38 -2.22 18.44
C ALA A 67 14.99 -1.55 18.49
N LEU A 68 14.97 -0.32 18.94
CA LEU A 68 13.77 0.53 18.97
C LEU A 68 14.02 1.76 18.08
N PRO A 69 13.10 2.07 17.19
CA PRO A 69 11.75 1.51 16.98
C PRO A 69 11.73 0.20 16.20
N ASP A 70 12.74 -0.03 15.37
CA ASP A 70 12.88 -1.21 14.51
C ASP A 70 14.36 -1.60 14.33
N ALA A 71 14.66 -2.61 13.52
CA ALA A 71 16.02 -3.09 13.29
C ALA A 71 16.94 -2.04 12.65
N GLU A 72 16.35 -1.08 11.93
CA GLU A 72 17.08 -0.03 11.20
C GLU A 72 17.54 1.12 12.10
N VAL A 73 17.24 1.09 13.41
CA VAL A 73 17.75 2.08 14.37
C VAL A 73 19.29 2.16 14.37
N PHE A 74 19.96 1.07 14.03
CA PHE A 74 21.42 1.06 13.92
C PHE A 74 21.91 1.82 12.69
N TRP A 75 21.18 1.73 11.58
CA TRP A 75 21.43 2.56 10.41
C TRP A 75 21.37 4.04 10.78
N TYR A 76 20.35 4.49 11.53
CA TYR A 76 20.28 5.84 12.07
C TYR A 76 21.47 6.16 12.98
N LYS A 77 21.74 5.33 14.02
CA LYS A 77 22.78 5.61 15.02
C LYS A 77 24.15 5.81 14.42
N PHE A 78 24.50 5.03 13.41
CA PHE A 78 25.83 5.08 12.77
C PHE A 78 25.95 6.18 11.71
N ASN A 79 24.84 6.63 11.12
CA ASN A 79 24.86 7.58 10.01
C ASN A 79 24.36 8.98 10.40
N LYS A 80 23.94 9.24 11.65
CA LYS A 80 23.35 10.53 12.03
C LYS A 80 24.28 11.74 11.83
N LYS A 81 25.61 11.57 11.94
CA LYS A 81 26.56 12.63 11.65
C LYS A 81 26.76 12.85 10.15
N GLU A 82 26.68 11.79 9.37
CA GLU A 82 26.79 11.90 7.92
C GLU A 82 25.55 12.58 7.34
N ILE A 83 24.35 12.27 7.84
CA ILE A 83 23.15 12.98 7.42
C ILE A 83 23.17 14.46 7.80
N GLU A 84 23.73 14.81 8.96
CA GLU A 84 23.94 16.22 9.37
C GLU A 84 24.84 16.95 8.37
N LYS A 85 25.95 16.32 7.95
CA LYS A 85 26.85 16.89 6.95
C LYS A 85 26.16 17.05 5.59
N ILE A 86 25.42 16.04 5.15
CA ILE A 86 24.65 16.09 3.90
C ILE A 86 23.62 17.23 3.95
N ALA A 87 22.92 17.40 5.09
CA ALA A 87 21.94 18.46 5.27
C ALA A 87 22.59 19.85 5.24
N LEU A 88 23.78 20.01 5.82
CA LEU A 88 24.53 21.27 5.74
C LEU A 88 25.03 21.60 4.33
N GLU A 89 25.49 20.58 3.59
CA GLU A 89 25.98 20.76 2.20
C GLU A 89 24.84 21.05 1.23
N PHE A 90 23.72 20.36 1.36
CA PHE A 90 22.57 20.50 0.46
C PHE A 90 21.67 21.69 0.85
N ASN A 91 21.64 22.03 2.14
CA ASN A 91 20.80 23.09 2.72
C ASN A 91 19.34 23.03 2.30
N PRO A 92 18.60 21.92 2.59
CA PRO A 92 17.23 21.77 2.13
C PRO A 92 16.28 22.72 2.85
N ASP A 93 15.27 23.24 2.13
CA ASP A 93 14.17 23.97 2.72
C ASP A 93 13.25 23.07 3.54
N VAL A 94 13.05 21.83 3.05
CA VAL A 94 12.15 20.84 3.67
C VAL A 94 12.82 19.47 3.75
N ILE A 95 12.70 18.84 4.91
CA ILE A 95 13.00 17.42 5.10
C ILE A 95 11.69 16.64 5.02
N TYR A 96 11.69 15.60 4.20
CA TYR A 96 10.59 14.62 4.14
C TYR A 96 11.07 13.26 4.60
N THR A 97 10.44 12.71 5.63
CA THR A 97 10.74 11.36 6.11
C THR A 97 9.52 10.45 6.00
N THR A 98 9.70 9.21 5.56
CA THR A 98 8.60 8.25 5.38
C THR A 98 8.92 6.89 5.97
N SER A 99 7.96 6.25 6.59
CA SER A 99 8.03 4.88 7.12
C SER A 99 7.41 3.87 6.15
N TYR A 100 7.68 2.59 6.16
CA TYR A 100 8.66 1.87 6.95
C TYR A 100 10.05 1.97 6.34
N PRO A 101 11.18 2.02 7.10
CA PRO A 101 11.30 1.82 8.55
C PRO A 101 10.95 3.08 9.36
N TYR A 102 10.45 2.91 10.61
CA TYR A 102 10.13 4.04 11.51
C TYR A 102 11.40 4.77 11.97
N SER A 103 12.54 4.07 12.00
CA SER A 103 13.85 4.69 12.27
C SER A 103 14.21 5.80 11.28
N ALA A 104 13.58 5.88 10.11
CA ALA A 104 13.77 6.99 9.18
C ALA A 104 13.34 8.33 9.79
N HIS A 105 12.31 8.34 10.62
CA HIS A 105 11.85 9.54 11.30
C HIS A 105 12.80 10.04 12.38
N LEU A 106 13.69 9.17 12.90
CA LEU A 106 14.73 9.60 13.85
C LEU A 106 15.77 10.52 13.19
N PHE A 107 16.03 10.38 11.89
CA PHE A 107 16.87 11.33 11.15
C PHE A 107 16.20 12.71 11.07
N GLY A 108 14.90 12.75 10.76
CA GLY A 108 14.13 13.99 10.73
C GLY A 108 14.10 14.67 12.10
N LEU A 109 13.83 13.91 13.17
CA LEU A 109 13.85 14.41 14.55
C LEU A 109 15.22 15.01 14.90
N TYR A 110 16.30 14.30 14.62
CA TYR A 110 17.66 14.75 14.87
C TYR A 110 18.00 16.04 14.12
N LEU A 111 17.65 16.12 12.83
CA LEU A 111 17.89 17.30 12.01
C LEU A 111 17.03 18.49 12.47
N LYS A 112 15.77 18.27 12.83
CA LYS A 112 14.88 19.32 13.35
C LYS A 112 15.39 19.90 14.67
N GLU A 113 15.99 19.09 15.54
CA GLU A 113 16.62 19.55 16.77
C GLU A 113 17.89 20.38 16.54
N LYS A 114 18.66 20.01 15.52
CA LYS A 114 19.88 20.72 15.13
C LYS A 114 19.60 22.00 14.35
N PHE A 115 18.59 21.97 13.50
CA PHE A 115 18.23 23.04 12.58
C PHE A 115 16.73 23.38 12.72
N PRO A 116 16.32 24.10 13.81
CA PRO A 116 14.89 24.31 14.11
C PRO A 116 14.10 25.04 13.03
N LYS A 117 14.77 25.84 12.19
CA LYS A 117 14.14 26.57 11.07
C LYS A 117 13.82 25.69 9.88
N MET A 118 14.50 24.56 9.73
CA MET A 118 14.29 23.62 8.65
C MET A 118 12.91 22.96 8.83
N LYS A 119 12.05 23.03 7.80
CA LYS A 119 10.71 22.42 7.85
C LYS A 119 10.81 20.91 7.73
N TRP A 120 9.93 20.19 8.43
CA TRP A 120 9.96 18.74 8.47
C TRP A 120 8.56 18.14 8.27
N ILE A 121 8.41 17.34 7.21
CA ILE A 121 7.21 16.54 6.91
C ILE A 121 7.46 15.09 7.31
N VAL A 122 6.51 14.52 8.03
CA VAL A 122 6.49 13.12 8.45
C VAL A 122 5.37 12.38 7.73
N ASP A 123 5.68 11.28 7.03
CA ASP A 123 4.72 10.45 6.27
C ASP A 123 4.69 9.02 6.83
N TYR A 124 3.58 8.65 7.46
CA TYR A 124 3.32 7.31 7.94
C TYR A 124 2.48 6.51 6.94
N ARG A 125 3.05 5.44 6.37
CA ARG A 125 2.32 4.55 5.48
C ARG A 125 1.48 3.51 6.23
N ASP A 126 1.93 3.16 7.42
CA ASP A 126 1.26 2.23 8.33
C ASP A 126 1.34 2.79 9.76
N GLU A 127 0.35 2.47 10.60
CA GLU A 127 0.41 2.80 12.02
C GLU A 127 1.65 2.18 12.67
N TRP A 128 2.23 2.89 13.60
CA TRP A 128 3.43 2.41 14.29
C TRP A 128 3.08 1.70 15.60
N THR A 129 2.84 2.45 16.68
CA THR A 129 2.67 1.86 18.00
C THR A 129 1.28 1.26 18.22
N ASN A 130 0.29 1.68 17.46
CA ASN A 130 -1.07 1.15 17.47
C ASN A 130 -1.33 0.10 16.38
N ASN A 131 -0.31 -0.27 15.58
CA ASN A 131 -0.46 -1.23 14.50
C ASN A 131 -0.90 -2.61 15.03
N PRO A 132 -2.10 -3.11 14.67
CA PRO A 132 -2.62 -4.36 15.18
C PRO A 132 -1.71 -5.56 14.91
N PHE A 133 -1.02 -5.56 13.76
CA PHE A 133 -0.10 -6.63 13.38
C PHE A 133 1.17 -6.67 14.24
N HIS A 134 1.54 -5.56 14.89
CA HIS A 134 2.67 -5.50 15.81
C HIS A 134 2.28 -5.88 17.26
N LEU A 135 1.00 -6.04 17.54
CA LEU A 135 0.50 -6.30 18.90
C LEU A 135 0.25 -7.79 19.19
N ASP A 136 0.57 -8.69 18.25
CA ASP A 136 0.29 -10.13 18.38
C ASP A 136 1.17 -10.83 19.42
N SER A 137 2.38 -10.33 19.70
CA SER A 137 3.27 -10.94 20.70
C SER A 137 3.50 -10.03 21.91
N PHE A 138 3.74 -10.64 23.07
CA PHE A 138 4.04 -9.91 24.30
C PHE A 138 5.29 -9.02 24.17
N SER A 139 6.35 -9.52 23.53
CA SER A 139 7.57 -8.75 23.29
C SER A 139 7.34 -7.55 22.37
N SER A 140 6.50 -7.71 21.35
CA SER A 140 6.13 -6.62 20.45
C SER A 140 5.32 -5.54 21.17
N ARG A 141 4.38 -5.93 22.03
CA ARG A 141 3.59 -4.97 22.85
C ARG A 141 4.49 -4.11 23.74
N ILE A 142 5.51 -4.71 24.39
CA ILE A 142 6.47 -3.96 25.18
C ILE A 142 7.24 -2.97 24.31
N LYS A 143 7.74 -3.40 23.14
CA LYS A 143 8.44 -2.53 22.20
C LYS A 143 7.58 -1.37 21.74
N MET A 144 6.32 -1.61 21.40
CA MET A 144 5.39 -0.56 20.98
C MET A 144 5.14 0.44 22.13
N LYS A 145 4.95 -0.06 23.36
CA LYS A 145 4.80 0.81 24.54
C LYS A 145 6.04 1.68 24.79
N LEU A 146 7.24 1.13 24.63
CA LEU A 146 8.50 1.89 24.77
C LEU A 146 8.69 2.90 23.63
N SER A 147 8.24 2.57 22.42
CA SER A 147 8.33 3.45 21.25
C SER A 147 7.31 4.59 21.27
N LYS A 148 6.22 4.48 22.06
CA LYS A 148 5.13 5.47 22.05
C LYS A 148 5.60 6.89 22.36
N LYS A 149 6.51 7.05 23.33
CA LYS A 149 7.08 8.38 23.65
C LYS A 149 7.80 8.99 22.47
N THR A 150 8.60 8.19 21.75
CA THR A 150 9.34 8.64 20.55
C THR A 150 8.41 8.98 19.41
N GLU A 151 7.35 8.15 19.17
CA GLU A 151 6.32 8.45 18.17
C GLU A 151 5.64 9.79 18.46
N LEU A 152 5.18 10.01 19.71
CA LEU A 152 4.54 11.27 20.09
C LEU A 152 5.48 12.47 19.95
N GLU A 153 6.77 12.32 20.30
CA GLU A 153 7.76 13.38 20.13
C GLU A 153 7.98 13.75 18.66
N ILE A 154 8.10 12.76 17.78
CA ILE A 154 8.20 12.95 16.32
C ILE A 154 6.97 13.70 15.81
N ASN A 155 5.78 13.23 16.16
CA ASN A 155 4.51 13.78 15.70
C ASN A 155 4.28 15.21 16.23
N TYR A 156 4.74 15.51 17.44
CA TYR A 156 4.65 16.85 18.02
C TYR A 156 5.59 17.84 17.32
N LYS A 157 6.86 17.42 17.08
CA LYS A 157 7.92 18.29 16.55
C LYS A 157 7.89 18.51 15.04
N CYS A 158 7.18 17.65 14.27
CA CYS A 158 7.06 17.86 12.83
C CYS A 158 6.25 19.12 12.50
N ASP A 159 6.58 19.76 11.38
CA ASP A 159 5.83 20.91 10.87
C ASP A 159 4.57 20.46 10.13
N TYR A 160 4.62 19.31 9.48
CA TYR A 160 3.45 18.72 8.83
C TYR A 160 3.44 17.18 8.95
N PHE A 161 2.25 16.62 9.09
CA PHE A 161 2.05 15.19 9.33
C PHE A 161 1.14 14.57 8.27
N ILE A 162 1.59 13.48 7.64
CA ILE A 162 0.86 12.79 6.58
C ILE A 162 0.65 11.33 6.96
N THR A 163 -0.53 10.82 6.66
CA THR A 163 -0.85 9.39 6.77
C THR A 163 -1.33 8.81 5.45
N ASN A 164 -1.43 7.48 5.37
CA ASN A 164 -1.90 6.79 4.18
C ASN A 164 -3.44 6.71 4.10
N THR A 165 -4.15 6.76 5.22
CA THR A 165 -5.62 6.70 5.27
C THR A 165 -6.19 7.71 6.25
N ARG A 166 -7.45 8.12 6.03
CA ARG A 166 -8.18 8.97 6.96
C ARG A 166 -8.31 8.30 8.33
N PHE A 167 -8.59 7.02 8.38
CA PHE A 167 -8.72 6.26 9.63
C PHE A 167 -7.43 6.30 10.46
N MET A 168 -6.28 6.16 9.81
CA MET A 168 -4.99 6.33 10.50
C MET A 168 -4.83 7.75 11.03
N LEU A 169 -5.17 8.76 10.24
CA LEU A 169 -5.08 10.16 10.64
C LEU A 169 -5.95 10.43 11.88
N ASP A 170 -7.19 9.95 11.87
CA ASP A 170 -8.12 10.12 13.00
C ASP A 170 -7.58 9.46 14.27
N ASN A 171 -6.97 8.27 14.18
CA ASN A 171 -6.31 7.59 15.30
C ASN A 171 -5.13 8.40 15.85
N PHE A 172 -4.29 8.96 14.97
CA PHE A 172 -3.16 9.79 15.41
C PHE A 172 -3.61 11.12 16.03
N ILE A 173 -4.68 11.75 15.50
CA ILE A 173 -5.27 12.97 16.08
C ILE A 173 -5.90 12.67 17.44
N ALA A 174 -6.52 11.49 17.62
CA ALA A 174 -7.05 11.08 18.92
C ALA A 174 -5.96 10.93 19.98
N ASP A 175 -4.77 10.43 19.58
CA ASP A 175 -3.60 10.30 20.47
C ASP A 175 -2.89 11.65 20.71
N LEU A 176 -2.88 12.57 19.73
CA LEU A 176 -2.21 13.86 19.76
C LEU A 176 -3.04 14.93 19.03
N PRO A 177 -3.98 15.61 19.72
CA PRO A 177 -4.88 16.59 19.12
C PRO A 177 -4.18 17.79 18.41
N GLU A 178 -2.94 18.08 18.77
CA GLU A 178 -2.12 19.13 18.17
C GLU A 178 -1.79 18.87 16.69
N LEU A 179 -1.99 17.66 16.20
CA LEU A 179 -1.88 17.34 14.78
C LEU A 179 -3.00 17.98 13.96
N LYS A 180 -4.15 18.29 14.58
CA LYS A 180 -5.26 18.94 13.89
C LYS A 180 -4.82 20.32 13.38
N GLY A 181 -4.89 20.51 12.07
CA GLY A 181 -4.48 21.77 11.42
C GLY A 181 -3.10 21.73 10.75
N LYS A 182 -2.25 20.77 11.13
CA LYS A 182 -0.96 20.52 10.46
C LYS A 182 -0.85 19.09 9.93
N SER A 183 -1.94 18.50 9.54
CA SER A 183 -1.97 17.11 9.06
C SER A 183 -3.00 16.87 7.96
N THR A 184 -2.72 15.86 7.14
CA THR A 184 -3.63 15.33 6.14
C THR A 184 -3.37 13.85 5.90
N TYR A 185 -4.19 13.22 5.07
CA TYR A 185 -3.85 11.90 4.53
C TYR A 185 -3.67 11.99 3.02
N ILE A 186 -2.60 11.39 2.52
CA ILE A 186 -2.36 11.18 1.10
C ILE A 186 -2.29 9.66 0.91
N PRO A 187 -3.27 9.02 0.26
CA PRO A 187 -3.29 7.57 0.12
C PRO A 187 -2.17 7.06 -0.81
N ASN A 188 -2.03 5.74 -0.93
CA ASN A 188 -1.30 5.17 -2.05
C ASN A 188 -2.05 5.46 -3.36
N GLY A 189 -1.39 5.29 -4.50
CA GLY A 189 -2.00 5.59 -5.79
C GLY A 189 -1.41 4.72 -6.90
N TYR A 190 -1.97 4.85 -8.10
CA TYR A 190 -1.46 4.28 -9.33
C TYR A 190 -0.57 5.29 -10.08
N ASP A 191 0.36 4.79 -10.88
CA ASP A 191 1.09 5.63 -11.84
C ASP A 191 0.48 5.43 -13.23
N GLU A 192 0.11 6.52 -13.89
CA GLU A 192 -0.44 6.47 -15.24
C GLU A 192 0.56 5.89 -16.23
N GLU A 193 1.85 6.14 -16.03
CA GLU A 193 2.90 5.64 -16.90
C GLU A 193 3.04 4.11 -16.84
N ASP A 194 2.66 3.48 -15.74
CA ASP A 194 2.66 2.03 -15.62
C ASP A 194 1.64 1.35 -16.56
N PHE A 195 0.67 2.11 -17.09
CA PHE A 195 -0.36 1.63 -18.03
C PHE A 195 -0.09 2.01 -19.48
N LEU A 196 0.91 2.86 -19.75
CA LEU A 196 1.21 3.32 -21.11
C LEU A 196 1.68 2.16 -22.00
N GLY A 197 1.05 2.04 -23.16
CA GLY A 197 1.41 1.01 -24.14
C GLY A 197 0.95 -0.41 -23.78
N ILE A 198 0.24 -0.59 -22.65
CA ILE A 198 -0.30 -1.89 -22.27
C ILE A 198 -1.74 -2.01 -22.73
N TYR A 199 -1.99 -3.02 -23.55
CA TYR A 199 -3.31 -3.34 -24.07
C TYR A 199 -3.65 -4.78 -23.76
N PRO A 200 -4.95 -5.13 -23.60
CA PRO A 200 -5.37 -6.52 -23.48
C PRO A 200 -5.00 -7.26 -24.77
N LYS A 201 -4.41 -8.47 -24.65
CA LYS A 201 -4.06 -9.31 -25.79
C LYS A 201 -5.27 -10.09 -26.29
N GLU A 202 -6.03 -10.63 -25.34
CA GLU A 202 -7.20 -11.48 -25.63
C GLU A 202 -8.33 -11.15 -24.67
N LYS A 203 -9.54 -11.00 -25.19
CA LYS A 203 -10.74 -10.98 -24.38
C LYS A 203 -11.25 -12.42 -24.26
N SER A 204 -11.47 -12.89 -23.04
CA SER A 204 -12.10 -14.18 -22.80
C SER A 204 -13.57 -14.15 -23.25
N ASP A 205 -14.05 -15.27 -23.76
CA ASP A 205 -15.45 -15.56 -23.99
C ASP A 205 -16.22 -15.89 -22.67
N LYS A 206 -15.47 -15.99 -21.56
CA LYS A 206 -15.99 -16.33 -20.24
C LYS A 206 -15.98 -15.12 -19.33
N PHE A 207 -16.95 -15.04 -18.43
CA PHE A 207 -16.97 -14.06 -17.35
C PHE A 207 -15.77 -14.26 -16.43
N THR A 208 -14.80 -13.37 -16.52
CA THR A 208 -13.47 -13.57 -15.97
C THR A 208 -13.26 -12.72 -14.72
N PHE A 209 -13.04 -13.39 -13.60
CA PHE A 209 -12.55 -12.78 -12.37
C PHE A 209 -11.03 -12.84 -12.30
N ILE A 210 -10.39 -11.85 -11.67
CA ILE A 210 -8.97 -11.89 -11.36
C ILE A 210 -8.67 -11.36 -9.96
N HIS A 211 -7.80 -12.08 -9.25
CA HIS A 211 -7.11 -11.57 -8.07
C HIS A 211 -5.62 -11.46 -8.33
N THR A 212 -5.03 -10.30 -8.03
CA THR A 212 -3.57 -10.11 -8.09
C THR A 212 -3.02 -9.82 -6.70
N GLY A 213 -2.03 -10.60 -6.26
CA GLY A 213 -1.38 -10.42 -4.98
C GLY A 213 -1.24 -11.70 -4.18
N ALA A 214 -0.64 -11.59 -2.99
CA ALA A 214 -0.47 -12.74 -2.11
C ALA A 214 -1.76 -13.03 -1.35
N LEU A 215 -2.08 -14.31 -1.22
CA LEU A 215 -3.17 -14.83 -0.39
C LEU A 215 -2.57 -15.44 0.89
N TYR A 216 -2.90 -14.88 2.03
CA TYR A 216 -2.44 -15.37 3.34
C TYR A 216 -3.38 -14.95 4.47
N GLY A 217 -3.48 -15.79 5.48
CA GLY A 217 -4.30 -15.52 6.66
C GLY A 217 -5.75 -15.22 6.32
N ARG A 218 -6.23 -14.05 6.69
CA ARG A 218 -7.61 -13.60 6.44
C ARG A 218 -7.86 -13.17 4.98
N ARG A 219 -6.81 -12.95 4.20
CA ARG A 219 -6.89 -12.66 2.77
C ARG A 219 -6.85 -13.97 2.00
N ASN A 220 -8.03 -14.52 1.72
CA ASN A 220 -8.21 -15.78 1.00
C ASN A 220 -9.45 -15.71 0.11
N LEU A 221 -9.66 -16.72 -0.73
CA LEU A 221 -10.77 -16.77 -1.70
C LEU A 221 -11.98 -17.58 -1.18
N HIS A 222 -11.94 -18.14 0.03
CA HIS A 222 -12.97 -19.07 0.49
C HIS A 222 -14.40 -18.50 0.43
N GLU A 223 -14.59 -17.25 0.91
CA GLU A 223 -15.91 -16.63 0.93
C GLU A 223 -16.45 -16.36 -0.48
N PHE A 224 -15.59 -15.89 -1.38
CA PHE A 224 -15.93 -15.70 -2.79
C PHE A 224 -16.28 -17.02 -3.48
N LEU A 225 -15.41 -18.04 -3.34
CA LEU A 225 -15.59 -19.34 -3.99
C LEU A 225 -16.80 -20.09 -3.45
N SER A 226 -17.08 -19.98 -2.14
CA SER A 226 -18.29 -20.56 -1.55
C SER A 226 -19.56 -19.92 -2.13
N ALA A 227 -19.61 -18.59 -2.16
CA ALA A 227 -20.76 -17.88 -2.72
C ALA A 227 -20.96 -18.17 -4.22
N LEU A 228 -19.89 -18.22 -5.00
CA LEU A 228 -19.92 -18.56 -6.42
C LEU A 228 -20.41 -20.01 -6.64
N LYS A 229 -19.87 -20.96 -5.85
CA LYS A 229 -20.32 -22.37 -5.93
C LYS A 229 -21.80 -22.51 -5.64
N GLU A 230 -22.33 -21.84 -4.61
CA GLU A 230 -23.76 -21.86 -4.32
C GLU A 230 -24.59 -21.34 -5.50
N LEU A 231 -24.16 -20.26 -6.18
CA LEU A 231 -24.85 -19.74 -7.36
C LEU A 231 -24.82 -20.70 -8.55
N ILE A 232 -23.73 -21.44 -8.71
CA ILE A 232 -23.63 -22.51 -9.73
C ILE A 232 -24.55 -23.68 -9.37
N ASP A 233 -24.55 -24.14 -8.12
CA ASP A 233 -25.37 -25.23 -7.64
C ASP A 233 -26.89 -24.90 -7.74
N GLU A 234 -27.25 -23.62 -7.57
CA GLU A 234 -28.60 -23.08 -7.76
C GLU A 234 -28.98 -22.91 -9.24
N GLY A 235 -28.07 -23.18 -10.16
CA GLY A 235 -28.30 -23.02 -11.61
C GLY A 235 -28.43 -21.58 -12.08
N LYS A 236 -28.01 -20.60 -11.28
CA LYS A 236 -28.07 -19.18 -11.61
C LYS A 236 -26.90 -18.71 -12.49
N ILE A 237 -25.79 -19.40 -12.41
CA ILE A 237 -24.59 -19.17 -13.21
C ILE A 237 -24.14 -20.50 -13.81
N ASP A 238 -23.89 -20.52 -15.11
CA ASP A 238 -23.30 -21.70 -15.74
C ASP A 238 -21.81 -21.78 -15.38
N LYS A 239 -21.39 -22.92 -14.85
CA LYS A 239 -20.01 -23.19 -14.50
C LYS A 239 -19.06 -23.01 -15.71
N GLY A 240 -19.51 -23.41 -16.90
CA GLY A 240 -18.75 -23.29 -18.15
C GLY A 240 -18.46 -21.85 -18.57
N ASP A 241 -19.28 -20.89 -18.12
CA ASP A 241 -19.16 -19.48 -18.45
C ASP A 241 -18.14 -18.74 -17.57
N ILE A 242 -17.54 -19.39 -16.57
CA ILE A 242 -16.70 -18.72 -15.56
C ILE A 242 -15.22 -19.02 -15.77
N ARG A 243 -14.39 -18.00 -15.51
CA ARG A 243 -12.93 -18.10 -15.35
C ARG A 243 -12.47 -17.32 -14.13
N ILE A 244 -11.59 -17.91 -13.34
CA ILE A 244 -11.03 -17.30 -12.13
C ILE A 244 -9.50 -17.32 -12.24
N ASN A 245 -8.90 -16.19 -12.50
CA ASN A 245 -7.46 -16.03 -12.59
C ASN A 245 -6.90 -15.63 -11.22
N ILE A 246 -5.85 -16.31 -10.78
CA ILE A 246 -5.14 -16.00 -9.55
C ILE A 246 -3.67 -15.74 -9.90
N ALA A 247 -3.21 -14.51 -9.71
CA ALA A 247 -1.82 -14.11 -9.96
C ALA A 247 -1.16 -13.62 -8.67
N GLY A 248 0.03 -14.16 -8.36
CA GLY A 248 0.79 -13.77 -7.18
C GLY A 248 1.48 -14.93 -6.49
N ASN A 249 2.12 -14.65 -5.38
CA ASN A 249 2.79 -15.69 -4.60
C ASN A 249 1.79 -16.42 -3.71
N VAL A 250 1.19 -17.47 -4.22
CA VAL A 250 0.24 -18.36 -3.52
C VAL A 250 0.81 -19.77 -3.53
N LYS A 251 0.64 -20.53 -2.45
CA LYS A 251 1.10 -21.91 -2.36
C LYS A 251 0.29 -22.80 -3.29
N ASP A 252 0.95 -23.67 -4.06
CA ASP A 252 0.27 -24.62 -4.95
C ASP A 252 -0.74 -25.50 -4.18
N SER A 253 -0.42 -25.89 -2.95
CA SER A 253 -1.34 -26.67 -2.10
C SER A 253 -2.64 -25.91 -1.80
N GLN A 254 -2.60 -24.60 -1.67
CA GLN A 254 -3.76 -23.75 -1.43
C GLN A 254 -4.61 -23.63 -2.71
N ILE A 255 -3.98 -23.54 -3.87
CA ILE A 255 -4.69 -23.54 -5.16
C ILE A 255 -5.41 -24.87 -5.39
N GLU A 256 -4.73 -25.98 -5.14
CA GLU A 256 -5.35 -27.32 -5.28
C GLU A 256 -6.45 -27.56 -4.25
N GLU A 257 -6.34 -27.00 -3.04
CA GLU A 257 -7.39 -26.97 -2.04
C GLU A 257 -8.63 -26.24 -2.56
N TYR A 258 -8.48 -25.03 -3.11
CA TYR A 258 -9.59 -24.25 -3.69
C TYR A 258 -10.28 -25.03 -4.80
N LYS A 259 -9.52 -25.56 -5.75
CA LYS A 259 -10.06 -26.33 -6.87
C LYS A 259 -10.93 -27.51 -6.39
N LYS A 260 -10.41 -28.33 -5.48
CA LYS A 260 -11.09 -29.53 -4.98
C LYS A 260 -12.28 -29.19 -4.09
N THR A 261 -12.11 -28.26 -3.13
CA THR A 261 -13.15 -27.91 -2.16
C THR A 261 -14.39 -27.36 -2.84
N TYR A 262 -14.20 -26.57 -3.89
CA TYR A 262 -15.29 -25.89 -4.59
C TYR A 262 -15.67 -26.55 -5.92
N ASN A 263 -15.02 -27.67 -6.28
CA ASN A 263 -15.24 -28.37 -7.55
C ASN A 263 -15.09 -27.42 -8.77
N LEU A 264 -13.98 -26.65 -8.81
CA LEU A 264 -13.67 -25.63 -9.81
C LEU A 264 -12.31 -25.86 -10.48
N GLU A 265 -11.96 -27.11 -10.79
CA GLU A 265 -10.65 -27.52 -11.31
C GLU A 265 -10.31 -26.88 -12.66
N LYS A 266 -11.32 -26.69 -13.52
CA LYS A 266 -11.16 -26.12 -14.87
C LYS A 266 -11.33 -24.61 -14.91
N GLU A 267 -12.02 -24.06 -13.93
CA GLU A 267 -12.37 -22.64 -13.85
C GLU A 267 -11.28 -21.82 -13.17
N ILE A 268 -10.57 -22.39 -12.18
CA ILE A 268 -9.46 -21.75 -11.48
C ILE A 268 -8.17 -21.92 -12.27
N ASN A 269 -7.63 -20.80 -12.73
CA ASN A 269 -6.37 -20.70 -13.44
C ASN A 269 -5.32 -19.96 -12.59
N TYR A 270 -4.27 -20.68 -12.17
CA TYR A 270 -3.17 -20.09 -11.42
C TYR A 270 -2.07 -19.61 -12.35
N LEU A 271 -1.82 -18.29 -12.35
CA LEU A 271 -0.88 -17.62 -13.23
C LEU A 271 0.52 -17.44 -12.59
N SER A 272 0.72 -17.95 -11.37
CA SER A 272 1.94 -17.75 -10.61
C SER A 272 2.26 -16.26 -10.38
N TYR A 273 3.52 -15.95 -10.07
CA TYR A 273 3.99 -14.56 -9.99
C TYR A 273 4.14 -13.98 -11.41
N LEU A 274 3.52 -12.85 -11.64
CA LEU A 274 3.62 -12.11 -12.90
C LEU A 274 4.51 -10.88 -12.73
N ALA A 275 5.28 -10.55 -13.77
CA ALA A 275 5.91 -9.24 -13.88
C ALA A 275 4.87 -8.13 -13.84
N HIS A 276 5.24 -6.93 -13.42
CA HIS A 276 4.30 -5.82 -13.20
C HIS A 276 3.46 -5.49 -14.45
N GLU A 277 4.11 -5.35 -15.61
CA GLU A 277 3.44 -5.09 -16.88
C GLU A 277 2.42 -6.18 -17.24
N GLU A 278 2.79 -7.45 -17.08
CA GLU A 278 1.88 -8.57 -17.37
C GLU A 278 0.73 -8.65 -16.35
N SER A 279 0.99 -8.28 -15.09
CA SER A 279 -0.06 -8.15 -14.07
C SER A 279 -1.10 -7.11 -14.49
N ILE A 280 -0.67 -5.93 -14.93
CA ILE A 280 -1.57 -4.88 -15.45
C ILE A 280 -2.35 -5.37 -16.68
N ARG A 281 -1.69 -6.04 -17.61
CA ARG A 281 -2.35 -6.61 -18.79
C ARG A 281 -3.47 -7.56 -18.40
N LYS A 282 -3.22 -8.44 -17.42
CA LYS A 282 -4.23 -9.38 -16.93
C LYS A 282 -5.40 -8.70 -16.22
N LEU A 283 -5.17 -7.56 -15.55
CA LEU A 283 -6.26 -6.73 -15.02
C LEU A 283 -7.14 -6.18 -16.15
N LEU A 284 -6.53 -5.72 -17.24
CA LEU A 284 -7.24 -5.17 -18.40
C LEU A 284 -8.02 -6.25 -19.20
N GLU A 285 -7.60 -7.50 -19.13
CA GLU A 285 -8.26 -8.66 -19.77
C GLU A 285 -9.46 -9.19 -18.98
N ALA A 286 -9.53 -8.92 -17.68
CA ALA A 286 -10.61 -9.42 -16.81
C ALA A 286 -11.86 -8.53 -16.88
N ASP A 287 -13.01 -9.10 -16.50
CA ASP A 287 -14.27 -8.39 -16.35
C ASP A 287 -14.47 -7.87 -14.94
N VAL A 288 -14.00 -8.62 -13.93
CA VAL A 288 -14.13 -8.28 -12.50
C VAL A 288 -12.81 -8.50 -11.76
N LEU A 289 -12.39 -7.47 -11.00
CA LEU A 289 -11.21 -7.50 -10.16
C LEU A 289 -11.61 -7.82 -8.71
N LEU A 290 -10.99 -8.85 -8.13
CA LEU A 290 -11.31 -9.29 -6.76
C LEU A 290 -10.43 -8.59 -5.73
N LEU A 291 -11.02 -7.69 -4.95
CA LEU A 291 -10.38 -7.05 -3.81
C LEU A 291 -10.79 -7.75 -2.52
N LEU A 292 -9.82 -8.28 -1.77
CA LEU A 292 -10.06 -9.10 -0.59
C LEU A 292 -9.36 -8.52 0.64
N ILE A 293 -10.13 -8.18 1.67
CA ILE A 293 -9.65 -7.81 3.02
C ILE A 293 -10.58 -8.51 4.03
N GLY A 294 -10.07 -9.58 4.64
CA GLY A 294 -10.88 -10.34 5.60
C GLY A 294 -11.16 -9.57 6.88
N LYS A 295 -12.25 -9.92 7.55
CA LYS A 295 -12.71 -9.31 8.82
C LYS A 295 -11.71 -9.52 9.95
N GLY A 296 -11.42 -8.46 10.71
CA GLY A 296 -10.59 -8.52 11.90
C GLY A 296 -10.15 -7.15 12.38
N LYS A 297 -9.58 -7.10 13.58
CA LYS A 297 -9.12 -5.85 14.20
C LYS A 297 -8.14 -5.12 13.26
N GLY A 298 -8.43 -3.86 12.95
CA GLY A 298 -7.63 -2.99 12.10
C GLY A 298 -7.80 -3.23 10.60
N SER A 299 -8.66 -4.17 10.17
CA SER A 299 -8.94 -4.39 8.74
C SER A 299 -9.58 -3.16 8.07
N GLU A 300 -10.22 -2.32 8.87
CA GLU A 300 -10.84 -1.06 8.45
C GLU A 300 -9.82 0.05 8.14
N ASN A 301 -8.59 -0.03 8.65
CA ASN A 301 -7.65 1.09 8.65
C ASN A 301 -6.77 1.18 7.39
N PHE A 302 -6.76 0.18 6.52
CA PHE A 302 -5.79 0.12 5.44
C PHE A 302 -6.37 -0.23 4.07
N TYR A 303 -5.61 0.16 3.03
CA TYR A 303 -5.79 -0.31 1.66
C TYR A 303 -4.82 -1.43 1.34
N THR A 304 -5.17 -2.29 0.39
CA THR A 304 -4.16 -3.08 -0.31
C THR A 304 -3.49 -2.22 -1.37
N GLY A 305 -2.19 -2.34 -1.57
CA GLY A 305 -1.50 -1.54 -2.60
C GLY A 305 -2.08 -1.70 -4.00
N LYS A 306 -2.69 -2.86 -4.28
CA LYS A 306 -3.27 -3.19 -5.60
C LYS A 306 -4.58 -2.49 -5.91
N VAL A 307 -5.31 -1.99 -4.91
CA VAL A 307 -6.61 -1.35 -5.16
C VAL A 307 -6.48 -0.16 -6.13
N PHE A 308 -5.40 0.59 -6.07
CA PHE A 308 -5.21 1.75 -6.94
C PHE A 308 -4.97 1.37 -8.40
N GLU A 309 -4.22 0.29 -8.66
CA GLU A 309 -4.11 -0.29 -9.99
C GLU A 309 -5.48 -0.79 -10.49
N TYR A 310 -6.29 -1.35 -9.59
CA TYR A 310 -7.66 -1.79 -9.92
C TYR A 310 -8.55 -0.61 -10.31
N LEU A 311 -8.49 0.51 -9.57
CA LEU A 311 -9.20 1.74 -9.94
C LEU A 311 -8.84 2.19 -11.36
N ARG A 312 -7.52 2.23 -11.67
CA ARG A 312 -7.01 2.70 -12.97
C ARG A 312 -7.29 1.71 -14.10
N ALA A 313 -7.42 0.45 -13.84
CA ALA A 313 -7.78 -0.54 -14.86
C ALA A 313 -9.17 -0.30 -15.44
N TYR A 314 -10.01 0.53 -14.78
CA TYR A 314 -11.38 0.83 -15.17
C TYR A 314 -12.21 -0.43 -15.43
N LYS A 315 -12.15 -1.37 -14.49
CA LYS A 315 -12.93 -2.60 -14.48
C LYS A 315 -13.80 -2.64 -13.24
N ASN A 316 -14.90 -3.40 -13.29
CA ASN A 316 -15.70 -3.61 -12.09
C ASN A 316 -14.88 -4.28 -10.99
N ILE A 317 -15.00 -3.79 -9.76
CA ILE A 317 -14.34 -4.37 -8.60
C ILE A 317 -15.41 -5.08 -7.75
N LEU A 318 -15.20 -6.36 -7.46
CA LEU A 318 -15.90 -7.04 -6.38
C LEU A 318 -15.02 -6.93 -5.12
N ALA A 319 -15.41 -6.06 -4.20
CA ALA A 319 -14.67 -5.81 -2.98
C ALA A 319 -15.31 -6.55 -1.80
N ILE A 320 -14.70 -7.66 -1.37
CA ILE A 320 -15.06 -8.36 -0.13
C ILE A 320 -14.18 -7.78 0.98
N VAL A 321 -14.65 -6.69 1.57
CA VAL A 321 -13.91 -5.86 2.52
C VAL A 321 -14.86 -5.26 3.56
N PRO A 322 -14.38 -4.83 4.75
CA PRO A 322 -15.22 -4.09 5.70
C PRO A 322 -15.83 -2.85 5.02
N LYS A 323 -17.17 -2.76 5.02
CA LYS A 323 -17.90 -1.65 4.36
C LYS A 323 -17.51 -0.29 4.94
N HIS A 324 -17.43 -0.20 6.26
CA HIS A 324 -17.04 1.00 6.98
C HIS A 324 -15.52 1.03 7.22
N GLY A 325 -14.74 0.76 6.19
CA GLY A 325 -13.28 0.79 6.21
C GLY A 325 -12.72 1.52 5.01
N ALA A 326 -11.44 1.86 5.07
CA ALA A 326 -10.75 2.63 4.04
C ALA A 326 -10.97 2.08 2.62
N ALA A 327 -10.88 0.76 2.44
CA ALA A 327 -11.07 0.13 1.14
C ALA A 327 -12.53 0.15 0.68
N GLY A 328 -13.48 -0.09 1.58
CA GLY A 328 -14.92 -0.02 1.26
C GLY A 328 -15.34 1.37 0.84
N GLU A 329 -14.98 2.39 1.64
CA GLU A 329 -15.26 3.79 1.33
C GLU A 329 -14.63 4.23 0.00
N LEU A 330 -13.41 3.79 -0.30
CA LEU A 330 -12.72 4.09 -1.56
C LEU A 330 -13.49 3.56 -2.79
N ILE A 331 -13.98 2.32 -2.73
CA ILE A 331 -14.76 1.72 -3.83
C ILE A 331 -16.11 2.42 -4.01
N GLU A 332 -16.77 2.79 -2.92
CA GLU A 332 -18.04 3.53 -2.94
C GLU A 332 -17.85 4.95 -3.47
N GLU A 333 -16.83 5.69 -2.97
CA GLU A 333 -16.50 7.04 -3.44
C GLU A 333 -16.22 7.06 -4.95
N THR A 334 -15.36 6.17 -5.40
CA THR A 334 -14.95 6.10 -6.82
C THR A 334 -15.99 5.41 -7.71
N LYS A 335 -17.02 4.83 -7.13
CA LYS A 335 -18.08 4.08 -7.82
C LYS A 335 -17.52 2.99 -8.73
N THR A 336 -16.41 2.36 -8.36
CA THR A 336 -15.69 1.41 -9.20
C THR A 336 -16.16 -0.03 -9.06
N GLY A 337 -17.08 -0.32 -8.14
CA GLY A 337 -17.50 -1.69 -7.93
C GLY A 337 -18.59 -1.86 -6.88
N ILE A 338 -18.69 -3.07 -6.40
CA ILE A 338 -19.66 -3.46 -5.37
C ILE A 338 -18.91 -3.94 -4.15
N VAL A 339 -19.26 -3.38 -2.98
CA VAL A 339 -18.72 -3.78 -1.68
C VAL A 339 -19.65 -4.81 -1.04
N ALA A 340 -19.08 -5.91 -0.58
CA ALA A 340 -19.75 -6.93 0.23
C ALA A 340 -18.99 -7.10 1.55
N GLU A 341 -19.72 -7.17 2.66
CA GLU A 341 -19.12 -7.36 3.99
C GLU A 341 -18.54 -8.78 4.12
N PRO A 342 -17.28 -8.96 4.57
CA PRO A 342 -16.71 -10.28 4.82
C PRO A 342 -17.54 -11.07 5.85
N GLY A 343 -17.80 -12.34 5.54
CA GLY A 343 -18.68 -13.22 6.33
C GLY A 343 -20.16 -13.17 5.95
N GLU A 344 -20.57 -12.21 5.11
CA GLU A 344 -21.97 -12.07 4.67
C GLU A 344 -22.20 -12.73 3.29
N THR A 345 -22.28 -14.07 3.26
CA THR A 345 -22.41 -14.87 2.01
C THR A 345 -23.52 -14.35 1.10
N ARG A 346 -24.67 -13.94 1.66
CA ARG A 346 -25.79 -13.42 0.87
C ARG A 346 -25.44 -12.14 0.11
N GLU A 347 -24.68 -11.24 0.74
CA GLU A 347 -24.24 -10.01 0.08
C GLU A 347 -23.24 -10.30 -1.03
N ILE A 348 -22.30 -11.24 -0.79
CA ILE A 348 -21.33 -11.68 -1.79
C ILE A 348 -22.05 -12.30 -2.99
N LYS A 349 -23.04 -13.19 -2.77
CA LYS A 349 -23.86 -13.77 -3.84
C LYS A 349 -24.59 -12.69 -4.64
N ASN A 350 -25.24 -11.73 -3.97
CA ASN A 350 -25.96 -10.64 -4.64
C ASN A 350 -25.00 -9.78 -5.49
N ALA A 351 -23.79 -9.50 -4.98
CA ALA A 351 -22.79 -8.74 -5.71
C ALA A 351 -22.30 -9.48 -6.96
N ILE A 352 -22.01 -10.79 -6.84
CA ILE A 352 -21.62 -11.64 -7.97
C ILE A 352 -22.74 -11.66 -9.02
N MET A 353 -23.99 -11.88 -8.63
CA MET A 353 -25.14 -11.91 -9.54
C MET A 353 -25.31 -10.61 -10.30
N LYS A 354 -25.25 -9.46 -9.60
CA LYS A 354 -25.39 -8.16 -10.23
C LYS A 354 -24.26 -7.91 -11.26
N LEU A 355 -23.03 -8.30 -10.96
CA LEU A 355 -21.91 -8.19 -11.89
C LEU A 355 -22.07 -9.12 -13.09
N TYR A 356 -22.57 -10.34 -12.89
CA TYR A 356 -22.84 -11.31 -13.95
C TYR A 356 -23.97 -10.84 -14.88
N GLU A 357 -25.05 -10.29 -14.33
CA GLU A 357 -26.16 -9.70 -15.09
C GLU A 357 -25.69 -8.50 -15.93
N ASN A 358 -24.87 -7.62 -15.35
CA ASN A 358 -24.26 -6.50 -16.08
C ASN A 358 -23.36 -6.99 -17.22
N TYR A 359 -22.57 -8.03 -17.00
CA TYR A 359 -21.75 -8.66 -18.04
C TYR A 359 -22.60 -9.21 -19.19
N LYS A 360 -23.67 -9.97 -18.89
CA LYS A 360 -24.58 -10.55 -19.90
C LYS A 360 -25.34 -9.49 -20.69
N SER A 361 -25.67 -8.35 -20.07
CA SER A 361 -26.37 -7.22 -20.71
C SER A 361 -25.44 -6.20 -21.35
N GLU A 362 -24.13 -6.44 -21.35
CA GLU A 362 -23.08 -5.49 -21.81
C GLU A 362 -23.14 -4.12 -21.12
N ASN A 363 -23.83 -4.04 -19.98
CA ASN A 363 -23.95 -2.83 -19.18
C ASN A 363 -22.76 -2.70 -18.20
N ASN A 364 -21.59 -2.45 -18.74
CA ASN A 364 -20.37 -2.32 -17.95
C ASN A 364 -20.24 -0.89 -17.43
N TYR A 365 -20.19 -0.76 -16.11
CA TYR A 365 -19.90 0.49 -15.42
C TYR A 365 -18.46 0.45 -14.87
N TYR A 366 -17.66 1.46 -15.21
CA TYR A 366 -16.22 1.45 -14.95
C TYR A 366 -15.75 2.51 -13.95
N GLY A 367 -16.67 2.99 -13.11
CA GLY A 367 -16.36 4.01 -12.11
C GLY A 367 -16.34 5.44 -12.65
N ASP A 368 -16.12 6.37 -11.75
CA ASP A 368 -16.02 7.80 -12.04
C ASP A 368 -14.55 8.19 -12.27
N LYS A 369 -14.18 8.42 -13.53
CA LYS A 369 -12.80 8.69 -13.93
C LYS A 369 -12.22 9.95 -13.28
N GLU A 370 -13.02 10.99 -13.05
CA GLU A 370 -12.55 12.22 -12.40
C GLU A 370 -12.24 11.97 -10.92
N LEU A 371 -13.05 11.16 -10.25
CA LEU A 371 -12.78 10.76 -8.87
C LEU A 371 -11.56 9.83 -8.78
N ILE A 372 -11.40 8.90 -9.74
CA ILE A 372 -10.25 8.00 -9.80
C ILE A 372 -8.94 8.77 -10.02
N LYS A 373 -8.96 9.83 -10.84
CA LYS A 373 -7.77 10.63 -11.16
C LYS A 373 -7.09 11.22 -9.93
N LYS A 374 -7.83 11.53 -8.87
CA LYS A 374 -7.28 12.01 -7.59
C LYS A 374 -6.29 11.03 -6.95
N TYR A 375 -6.40 9.75 -7.30
CA TYR A 375 -5.53 8.68 -6.81
C TYR A 375 -4.34 8.40 -7.73
N SER A 376 -4.06 9.23 -8.74
CA SER A 376 -2.82 9.15 -9.51
C SER A 376 -1.63 9.62 -8.67
N ARG A 377 -0.46 9.04 -8.92
CA ARG A 377 0.79 9.46 -8.25
C ARG A 377 1.16 10.91 -8.57
N GLU A 378 0.82 11.37 -9.75
CA GLU A 378 1.00 12.76 -10.17
C GLU A 378 0.15 13.70 -9.30
N ALA A 379 -1.17 13.49 -9.20
CA ALA A 379 -2.05 14.30 -8.37
C ALA A 379 -1.64 14.29 -6.89
N GLN A 380 -1.19 13.16 -6.37
CA GLN A 380 -0.69 13.06 -4.99
C GLN A 380 0.62 13.82 -4.78
N ALA A 381 1.50 13.85 -5.77
CA ALA A 381 2.72 14.64 -5.71
C ALA A 381 2.43 16.14 -5.81
N GLU A 382 1.44 16.55 -6.60
CA GLU A 382 0.94 17.93 -6.62
C GLU A 382 0.39 18.35 -5.25
N GLU A 383 -0.39 17.48 -4.59
CA GLU A 383 -0.89 17.72 -3.24
C GLU A 383 0.27 17.88 -2.23
N LEU A 384 1.26 16.98 -2.28
CA LEU A 384 2.46 17.09 -1.44
C LEU A 384 3.24 18.39 -1.74
N ASN A 385 3.37 18.77 -2.99
CA ASN A 385 4.03 20.02 -3.40
C ASN A 385 3.30 21.25 -2.86
N ASN A 386 1.98 21.25 -2.88
CA ASN A 386 1.17 22.33 -2.30
C ASN A 386 1.37 22.42 -0.77
N ILE A 387 1.49 21.27 -0.08
CA ILE A 387 1.81 21.23 1.35
C ILE A 387 3.21 21.83 1.60
N ILE A 388 4.21 21.44 0.79
CA ILE A 388 5.57 21.97 0.87
C ILE A 388 5.55 23.51 0.75
N ASN A 389 4.91 24.04 -0.29
CA ASN A 389 4.82 25.48 -0.49
C ASN A 389 4.11 26.18 0.68
N LYS A 390 3.00 25.63 1.15
CA LYS A 390 2.27 26.19 2.30
C LYS A 390 3.14 26.31 3.56
N ILE A 391 3.86 25.25 3.94
CA ILE A 391 4.68 25.27 5.17
C ILE A 391 5.93 26.16 5.04
N LEU A 392 6.36 26.48 3.82
CA LEU A 392 7.48 27.41 3.58
C LEU A 392 7.03 28.88 3.67
N GLU A 393 5.75 29.18 3.42
CA GLU A 393 5.16 30.51 3.58
C GLU A 393 4.87 30.86 5.05
N GLU A 394 4.72 29.86 5.93
CA GLU A 394 4.53 30.00 7.38
C GLU A 394 5.87 30.18 8.14
#